data_e5976d0ada5c60bb79590ab8f1c87621
#
_entry.id   e5976d0ada5c60bb79590ab8f1c87621
#
_cell.length_a   1.000
_cell.length_b   1.000
_cell.length_c   1.000
_cell.angle_alpha   90.00
_cell.angle_beta   90.00
_cell.angle_gamma   90.00
#
_symmetry.space_group_name_H-M   'P 1'
#
loop_
_entity.id
_entity.type
_entity.pdbx_description
1 polymer ?
#
loop_
_entity_poly.entity_id
_entity_poly.type
_entity_poly.pdbx_seq_one_letter_code
_entity_poly.pdbx_strand_id
1 'polypeptide(L)'
;MAEALYSQSGCILNWVADAAYSNGDVVQMPDGRAGVVTVNCSSGDTVGVRVHGVEKVAKTTSMVILDGGRVYWDHSANKAHYASVSDRDFYLGVAVGDAASADTTMYVSLNVLPQYKLDLVRDPYISILVGTAALNGFGYPYREGGGLRFNITATSEAQKVDALSVERLAPGSKAIVECAFRMPNGGSGSASDFSIGLANATHASDADSITDSIFIHMDGGSTTINAECDDGTNETAAT
;
A
#
# COMPACT_ATOMS: atom_id res chain seq x y z
N MET A 1 30.50 -28.86 -16.98
CA MET A 1 29.30 -29.04 -16.11
C MET A 1 28.33 -27.94 -16.51
N ALA A 2 27.03 -28.19 -16.63
CA ALA A 2 26.06 -27.13 -16.91
C ALA A 2 26.00 -26.17 -15.71
N GLU A 3 25.98 -24.86 -15.97
CA GLU A 3 25.89 -23.84 -14.90
C GLU A 3 24.52 -23.81 -14.21
N ALA A 4 23.45 -24.29 -14.91
CA ALA A 4 22.11 -24.41 -14.35
C ALA A 4 21.41 -25.66 -14.88
N LEU A 5 20.61 -26.27 -14.04
CA LEU A 5 19.73 -27.40 -14.37
C LEU A 5 18.32 -27.09 -13.86
N TYR A 6 17.31 -27.41 -14.67
CA TYR A 6 15.91 -27.33 -14.23
C TYR A 6 15.69 -28.27 -13.03
N SER A 7 15.06 -27.77 -11.98
CA SER A 7 14.76 -28.52 -10.77
C SER A 7 13.26 -28.80 -10.62
N GLN A 8 12.42 -27.76 -10.61
CA GLN A 8 10.97 -27.90 -10.41
C GLN A 8 10.21 -26.66 -10.92
N SER A 9 8.89 -26.77 -11.05
CA SER A 9 8.05 -25.71 -11.65
C SER A 9 7.89 -24.45 -10.80
N GLY A 10 8.32 -24.42 -9.56
CA GLY A 10 8.25 -23.24 -8.69
C GLY A 10 6.86 -22.90 -8.10
N CYS A 11 5.78 -23.60 -8.50
CA CYS A 11 4.46 -23.41 -7.91
C CYS A 11 4.34 -24.12 -6.54
N ILE A 12 5.01 -25.25 -6.41
CA ILE A 12 5.17 -26.01 -5.16
C ILE A 12 6.65 -26.17 -4.92
N LEU A 13 7.13 -25.80 -3.75
CA LEU A 13 8.52 -25.92 -3.35
C LEU A 13 8.65 -26.96 -2.26
N ASN A 14 9.75 -27.72 -2.29
CA ASN A 14 10.13 -28.58 -1.20
C ASN A 14 10.68 -27.73 -0.05
N TRP A 15 10.14 -27.96 1.13
CA TRP A 15 10.52 -27.27 2.36
C TRP A 15 10.70 -28.30 3.49
N VAL A 16 11.69 -28.09 4.34
CA VAL A 16 11.85 -28.86 5.56
C VAL A 16 11.07 -28.16 6.66
N ALA A 17 10.01 -28.81 7.17
CA ALA A 17 9.14 -28.24 8.17
C ALA A 17 9.91 -28.02 9.50
N ASP A 18 9.78 -26.85 10.08
CA ASP A 18 10.38 -26.49 11.38
C ASP A 18 9.49 -26.87 12.57
N ALA A 19 8.22 -27.19 12.30
CA ALA A 19 7.23 -27.65 13.27
C ALA A 19 6.29 -28.70 12.65
N ALA A 20 5.31 -29.17 13.40
CA ALA A 20 4.20 -29.96 12.86
C ALA A 20 3.17 -29.04 12.22
N TYR A 21 2.74 -29.36 11.00
CA TYR A 21 1.73 -28.63 10.26
C TYR A 21 0.69 -29.56 9.67
N SER A 22 -0.51 -29.01 9.48
CA SER A 22 -1.62 -29.68 8.79
C SER A 22 -1.69 -29.22 7.34
N ASN A 23 -2.29 -30.06 6.50
CA ASN A 23 -2.64 -29.66 5.14
C ASN A 23 -3.53 -28.41 5.15
N GLY A 24 -3.13 -27.39 4.41
CA GLY A 24 -3.81 -26.09 4.34
C GLY A 24 -3.29 -25.04 5.33
N ASP A 25 -2.37 -25.36 6.21
CA ASP A 25 -1.73 -24.34 7.07
C ASP A 25 -0.93 -23.35 6.24
N VAL A 26 -1.05 -22.08 6.62
CA VAL A 26 -0.31 -20.97 6.02
C VAL A 26 0.96 -20.72 6.81
N VAL A 27 2.09 -20.74 6.12
CA VAL A 27 3.43 -20.60 6.72
C VAL A 27 4.23 -19.52 6.00
N GLN A 28 5.18 -18.94 6.72
CA GLN A 28 6.21 -18.11 6.10
C GLN A 28 7.45 -18.98 5.80
N MET A 29 7.86 -18.98 4.53
CA MET A 29 9.08 -19.64 4.09
C MET A 29 10.32 -18.88 4.59
N PRO A 30 11.50 -19.51 4.71
CA PRO A 30 12.73 -18.83 5.12
C PRO A 30 13.16 -17.67 4.24
N ASP A 31 12.72 -17.63 2.98
CA ASP A 31 12.95 -16.55 2.04
C ASP A 31 11.91 -15.42 2.12
N GLY A 32 11.01 -15.49 3.11
CA GLY A 32 9.97 -14.48 3.37
C GLY A 32 8.67 -14.67 2.59
N ARG A 33 8.61 -15.60 1.64
CA ARG A 33 7.37 -15.88 0.89
C ARG A 33 6.32 -16.55 1.78
N ALA A 34 5.07 -16.27 1.48
CA ALA A 34 3.94 -17.06 2.00
C ALA A 34 3.88 -18.43 1.32
N GLY A 35 3.43 -19.44 2.05
CA GLY A 35 3.20 -20.75 1.51
C GLY A 35 2.03 -21.47 2.17
N VAL A 36 1.42 -22.41 1.45
CA VAL A 36 0.35 -23.27 1.95
C VAL A 36 0.85 -24.71 1.94
N VAL A 37 0.84 -25.33 3.11
CA VAL A 37 1.27 -26.73 3.30
C VAL A 37 0.34 -27.67 2.59
N THR A 38 0.86 -28.63 1.80
CA THR A 38 0.06 -29.48 0.95
C THR A 38 -0.33 -30.83 1.57
N VAL A 39 0.36 -31.24 2.62
CA VAL A 39 0.09 -32.50 3.37
C VAL A 39 0.45 -32.31 4.84
N ASN A 40 -0.14 -33.12 5.72
CA ASN A 40 0.27 -33.10 7.13
C ASN A 40 1.73 -33.55 7.27
N CYS A 41 2.48 -32.88 8.12
CA CYS A 41 3.90 -33.18 8.36
C CYS A 41 4.29 -32.94 9.81
N SER A 42 5.41 -33.55 10.21
CA SER A 42 6.08 -33.30 11.48
C SER A 42 7.32 -32.43 11.27
N SER A 43 7.86 -31.87 12.35
CA SER A 43 9.13 -31.15 12.31
C SER A 43 10.24 -32.03 11.74
N GLY A 44 11.00 -31.52 10.78
CA GLY A 44 12.05 -32.21 10.06
C GLY A 44 11.63 -32.93 8.79
N ASP A 45 10.33 -33.08 8.53
CA ASP A 45 9.83 -33.69 7.30
C ASP A 45 10.03 -32.74 6.11
N THR A 46 10.36 -33.30 4.94
CA THR A 46 10.34 -32.56 3.69
C THR A 46 8.94 -32.60 3.11
N VAL A 47 8.30 -31.44 2.98
CA VAL A 47 6.92 -31.29 2.52
C VAL A 47 6.85 -30.31 1.35
N GLY A 48 5.88 -30.54 0.44
CA GLY A 48 5.54 -29.58 -0.59
C GLY A 48 4.77 -28.40 -0.02
N VAL A 49 5.21 -27.19 -0.35
CA VAL A 49 4.52 -25.95 0.04
C VAL A 49 4.14 -25.19 -1.22
N ARG A 50 2.86 -24.89 -1.37
CA ARG A 50 2.35 -24.12 -2.51
C ARG A 50 2.62 -22.64 -2.29
N VAL A 51 3.38 -22.02 -3.18
CA VAL A 51 3.80 -20.62 -3.09
C VAL A 51 3.25 -19.75 -4.22
N HIS A 52 2.44 -20.32 -5.09
CA HIS A 52 1.82 -19.61 -6.21
C HIS A 52 0.44 -20.18 -6.50
N GLY A 53 -0.49 -19.31 -6.87
CA GLY A 53 -1.88 -19.66 -7.18
C GLY A 53 -2.86 -18.85 -6.33
N VAL A 54 -4.16 -19.12 -6.53
CA VAL A 54 -5.23 -18.49 -5.77
C VAL A 54 -5.70 -19.47 -4.69
N GLU A 55 -5.60 -19.03 -3.44
CA GLU A 55 -6.02 -19.81 -2.28
C GLU A 55 -7.23 -19.17 -1.59
N LYS A 56 -8.12 -20.01 -1.07
CA LYS A 56 -9.19 -19.57 -0.18
C LYS A 56 -8.71 -19.66 1.25
N VAL A 57 -8.61 -18.52 1.91
CA VAL A 57 -8.07 -18.42 3.28
C VAL A 57 -9.11 -17.88 4.26
N ALA A 58 -8.94 -18.20 5.54
CA ALA A 58 -9.71 -17.58 6.61
C ALA A 58 -9.40 -16.07 6.67
N LYS A 59 -10.41 -15.24 6.94
CA LYS A 59 -10.33 -13.79 7.01
C LYS A 59 -10.81 -13.29 8.37
N THR A 60 -10.15 -12.27 8.91
CA THR A 60 -10.65 -11.52 10.06
C THR A 60 -11.91 -10.75 9.65
N THR A 61 -12.96 -10.86 10.45
CA THR A 61 -14.22 -10.14 10.25
C THR A 61 -14.10 -8.66 10.65
N SER A 62 -15.15 -7.89 10.39
CA SER A 62 -15.23 -6.46 10.71
C SER A 62 -14.27 -5.57 9.91
N MET A 63 -13.76 -6.06 8.78
CA MET A 63 -12.96 -5.29 7.84
C MET A 63 -13.31 -5.64 6.40
N VAL A 64 -13.23 -4.67 5.53
CA VAL A 64 -13.38 -4.83 4.08
C VAL A 64 -12.01 -4.95 3.44
N ILE A 65 -11.83 -5.90 2.53
CA ILE A 65 -10.63 -6.00 1.69
C ILE A 65 -11.12 -6.01 0.24
N LEU A 66 -10.72 -4.99 -0.51
CA LEU A 66 -11.14 -4.84 -1.90
C LEU A 66 -10.29 -5.70 -2.84
N ASP A 67 -10.87 -6.03 -3.99
CA ASP A 67 -10.17 -6.72 -5.07
C ASP A 67 -8.90 -5.98 -5.47
N GLY A 68 -7.79 -6.70 -5.62
CA GLY A 68 -6.47 -6.12 -5.88
C GLY A 68 -5.76 -5.59 -4.64
N GLY A 69 -6.40 -5.49 -3.47
CA GLY A 69 -5.81 -5.02 -2.23
C GLY A 69 -4.74 -5.95 -1.66
N ARG A 70 -3.79 -5.39 -0.93
CA ARG A 70 -2.77 -6.17 -0.21
C ARG A 70 -3.39 -6.99 0.90
N VAL A 71 -2.90 -8.19 1.06
CA VAL A 71 -3.32 -9.10 2.12
C VAL A 71 -2.10 -9.58 2.89
N TYR A 72 -2.20 -9.51 4.20
CA TYR A 72 -1.22 -10.01 5.16
C TYR A 72 -1.79 -11.19 5.92
N TRP A 73 -0.94 -12.07 6.39
CA TRP A 73 -1.31 -13.15 7.30
C TRP A 73 -1.04 -12.72 8.73
N ASP A 74 -2.10 -12.57 9.52
CA ASP A 74 -2.00 -12.41 10.98
C ASP A 74 -1.66 -13.78 11.57
N HIS A 75 -0.41 -13.92 11.97
CA HIS A 75 0.11 -15.16 12.52
C HIS A 75 -0.53 -15.55 13.86
N SER A 76 -0.98 -14.56 14.64
CA SER A 76 -1.59 -14.80 15.94
C SER A 76 -3.02 -15.30 15.85
N ALA A 77 -3.77 -14.78 14.89
CA ALA A 77 -5.17 -15.14 14.65
C ALA A 77 -5.32 -16.27 13.61
N ASN A 78 -4.27 -16.61 12.86
CA ASN A 78 -4.30 -17.51 11.69
C ASN A 78 -5.37 -17.09 10.67
N LYS A 79 -5.35 -15.81 10.28
CA LYS A 79 -6.33 -15.21 9.38
C LYS A 79 -5.68 -14.15 8.50
N ALA A 80 -6.29 -13.96 7.32
CA ALA A 80 -5.97 -12.86 6.44
C ALA A 80 -6.45 -11.52 7.00
N HIS A 81 -5.62 -10.49 6.85
CA HIS A 81 -5.83 -9.12 7.32
C HIS A 81 -5.36 -8.12 6.25
N TYR A 82 -5.90 -6.88 6.22
CA TYR A 82 -5.48 -5.85 5.26
C TYR A 82 -4.14 -5.21 5.58
N ALA A 83 -3.66 -5.35 6.80
CA ALA A 83 -2.39 -4.80 7.27
C ALA A 83 -1.66 -5.80 8.18
N SER A 84 -0.35 -5.65 8.32
CA SER A 84 0.42 -6.32 9.37
C SER A 84 0.07 -5.69 10.72
N VAL A 85 -0.31 -6.48 11.70
CA VAL A 85 -0.73 -6.05 13.05
C VAL A 85 0.28 -6.46 14.13
N SER A 86 1.23 -7.34 13.79
CA SER A 86 2.29 -7.78 14.70
C SER A 86 3.59 -8.09 13.95
N ASP A 87 4.70 -8.20 14.68
CA ASP A 87 6.05 -8.43 14.12
C ASP A 87 6.20 -9.77 13.40
N ARG A 88 5.32 -10.75 13.67
CA ARG A 88 5.34 -12.07 13.04
C ARG A 88 4.42 -12.19 11.83
N ASP A 89 3.71 -11.13 11.51
CA ASP A 89 2.83 -11.10 10.36
C ASP A 89 3.65 -10.93 9.08
N PHE A 90 3.18 -11.52 8.00
CA PHE A 90 3.88 -11.47 6.73
C PHE A 90 2.92 -11.24 5.57
N TYR A 91 3.48 -10.74 4.50
CA TYR A 91 2.74 -10.49 3.27
C TYR A 91 2.27 -11.81 2.64
N LEU A 92 0.96 -11.93 2.42
CA LEU A 92 0.35 -13.12 1.85
C LEU A 92 0.20 -13.02 0.32
N GLY A 93 -0.23 -11.87 -0.16
CA GLY A 93 -0.47 -11.65 -1.58
C GLY A 93 -1.51 -10.56 -1.84
N VAL A 94 -2.28 -10.73 -2.91
CA VAL A 94 -3.29 -9.79 -3.38
C VAL A 94 -4.66 -10.43 -3.34
N ALA A 95 -5.67 -9.68 -2.88
CA ALA A 95 -7.06 -10.12 -2.87
C ALA A 95 -7.58 -10.40 -4.29
N VAL A 96 -8.35 -11.46 -4.44
CA VAL A 96 -9.06 -11.81 -5.67
C VAL A 96 -10.56 -11.73 -5.38
N GLY A 97 -11.19 -10.68 -5.88
CA GLY A 97 -12.55 -10.30 -5.53
C GLY A 97 -12.64 -9.57 -4.19
N ASP A 98 -13.73 -8.80 -4.03
CA ASP A 98 -14.01 -8.09 -2.79
C ASP A 98 -14.36 -9.06 -1.67
N ALA A 99 -13.88 -8.78 -0.48
CA ALA A 99 -14.27 -9.46 0.75
C ALA A 99 -14.94 -8.46 1.70
N ALA A 100 -16.23 -8.65 1.94
CA ALA A 100 -17.03 -7.78 2.78
C ALA A 100 -16.68 -7.91 4.28
N SER A 101 -17.13 -6.95 5.08
CA SER A 101 -16.88 -6.91 6.52
C SER A 101 -17.34 -8.18 7.26
N ALA A 102 -18.45 -8.79 6.83
CA ALA A 102 -19.01 -9.99 7.45
C ALA A 102 -18.36 -11.29 6.97
N ASP A 103 -17.57 -11.26 5.89
CA ASP A 103 -16.97 -12.46 5.33
C ASP A 103 -15.92 -13.05 6.26
N THR A 104 -15.98 -14.36 6.45
CA THR A 104 -15.03 -15.13 7.26
C THR A 104 -13.91 -15.76 6.44
N THR A 105 -14.01 -15.69 5.11
CA THR A 105 -13.02 -16.21 4.16
C THR A 105 -12.87 -15.26 2.99
N MET A 106 -11.74 -15.35 2.29
CA MET A 106 -11.47 -14.61 1.06
C MET A 106 -10.55 -15.40 0.13
N TYR A 107 -10.43 -14.94 -1.11
CA TYR A 107 -9.47 -15.49 -2.06
C TYR A 107 -8.25 -14.57 -2.15
N VAL A 108 -7.06 -15.18 -2.19
CA VAL A 108 -5.79 -14.45 -2.27
C VAL A 108 -4.91 -15.10 -3.34
N SER A 109 -4.36 -14.29 -4.23
CA SER A 109 -3.28 -14.71 -5.14
C SER A 109 -1.95 -14.60 -4.39
N LEU A 110 -1.33 -15.76 -4.10
CA LEU A 110 -0.14 -15.84 -3.25
C LEU A 110 1.07 -15.14 -3.85
N ASN A 111 1.77 -14.36 -3.01
CA ASN A 111 3.06 -13.71 -3.34
C ASN A 111 3.03 -12.78 -4.56
N VAL A 112 1.84 -12.42 -5.05
CA VAL A 112 1.67 -11.46 -6.13
C VAL A 112 1.69 -10.06 -5.55
N LEU A 113 2.40 -9.14 -6.19
CA LEU A 113 2.36 -7.71 -5.85
C LEU A 113 1.17 -7.04 -6.54
N PRO A 114 0.56 -6.01 -5.91
CA PRO A 114 -0.49 -5.22 -6.55
C PRO A 114 -0.04 -4.66 -7.90
N GLN A 115 -0.92 -4.75 -8.89
CA GLN A 115 -0.63 -4.27 -10.24
C GLN A 115 -1.10 -2.82 -10.49
N TYR A 116 -1.83 -2.24 -9.55
CA TYR A 116 -2.29 -0.85 -9.60
C TYR A 116 -1.15 0.11 -9.20
N LYS A 117 -0.06 0.06 -9.88
CA LYS A 117 1.05 0.97 -9.66
C LYS A 117 1.01 2.07 -10.69
N LEU A 118 0.59 3.28 -10.28
CA LEU A 118 0.93 4.49 -11.03
C LEU A 118 2.47 4.57 -11.08
N ASP A 119 3.02 4.57 -12.27
CA ASP A 119 4.45 4.81 -12.45
C ASP A 119 4.69 6.31 -12.35
N LEU A 120 4.79 6.81 -11.13
CA LEU A 120 5.00 8.22 -10.83
C LEU A 120 6.24 8.81 -11.54
N VAL A 121 7.12 7.99 -12.07
CA VAL A 121 8.31 8.44 -12.79
C VAL A 121 8.00 8.74 -14.27
N ARG A 122 6.94 8.16 -14.82
CA ARG A 122 6.59 8.28 -16.24
C ARG A 122 5.34 9.12 -16.50
N ASP A 123 4.50 9.30 -15.48
CA ASP A 123 3.26 10.05 -15.66
C ASP A 123 3.54 11.54 -15.72
N PRO A 124 3.01 12.23 -16.72
CA PRO A 124 3.08 13.69 -16.74
C PRO A 124 2.21 14.26 -15.63
N TYR A 125 2.72 15.29 -14.97
CA TYR A 125 2.02 16.00 -13.90
C TYR A 125 1.66 17.41 -14.34
N ILE A 126 0.50 17.83 -13.90
CA ILE A 126 0.15 19.26 -13.82
C ILE A 126 0.68 19.73 -12.48
N SER A 127 1.54 20.75 -12.48
CA SER A 127 2.06 21.31 -11.25
C SER A 127 1.60 22.75 -11.07
N ILE A 128 1.33 23.10 -9.81
CA ILE A 128 1.10 24.50 -9.41
C ILE A 128 2.20 24.85 -8.42
N LEU A 129 2.89 25.94 -8.69
CA LEU A 129 3.88 26.54 -7.81
C LEU A 129 3.39 27.93 -7.41
N VAL A 130 3.36 28.18 -6.10
CA VAL A 130 3.06 29.49 -5.52
C VAL A 130 4.29 29.94 -4.74
N GLY A 131 4.63 31.23 -4.83
CA GLY A 131 5.83 31.81 -4.25
C GLY A 131 7.00 31.84 -5.22
N THR A 132 8.17 32.23 -4.73
CA THR A 132 9.38 32.40 -5.54
C THR A 132 9.94 31.06 -6.00
N ALA A 133 9.99 30.83 -7.30
CA ALA A 133 10.36 29.54 -7.90
C ALA A 133 11.76 29.00 -7.50
N ALA A 134 12.65 29.85 -7.01
CA ALA A 134 13.94 29.40 -6.50
C ALA A 134 13.86 28.76 -5.10
N LEU A 135 12.73 28.94 -4.40
CA LEU A 135 12.53 28.51 -3.02
C LEU A 135 11.68 27.26 -2.89
N ASN A 136 10.94 26.92 -3.94
CA ASN A 136 10.07 25.77 -3.96
C ASN A 136 10.18 24.98 -5.27
N GLY A 137 9.68 23.78 -5.30
CA GLY A 137 9.63 22.95 -6.48
C GLY A 137 9.48 21.48 -6.19
N PHE A 138 9.34 20.71 -7.24
CA PHE A 138 9.39 19.27 -7.16
C PHE A 138 10.33 18.68 -8.23
N GLY A 139 10.74 17.44 -8.04
CA GLY A 139 11.61 16.76 -8.99
C GLY A 139 11.71 15.28 -8.67
N TYR A 140 12.37 14.57 -9.57
CA TYR A 140 12.62 13.14 -9.44
C TYR A 140 14.07 12.91 -9.00
N PRO A 141 14.34 12.82 -7.70
CA PRO A 141 15.70 12.51 -7.27
C PRO A 141 16.07 11.10 -7.73
N TYR A 142 17.29 10.93 -8.22
CA TYR A 142 17.82 9.60 -8.50
C TYR A 142 17.92 8.82 -7.20
N ARG A 143 17.01 7.85 -7.03
CA ARG A 143 17.01 6.91 -5.90
C ARG A 143 16.56 5.54 -6.39
N GLU A 144 17.14 4.52 -5.82
CA GLU A 144 16.66 3.16 -5.97
C GLU A 144 15.19 3.09 -5.47
N GLY A 145 14.31 2.60 -6.33
CA GLY A 145 12.86 2.56 -6.05
C GLY A 145 12.05 3.78 -6.54
N GLY A 146 12.70 4.80 -7.11
CA GLY A 146 12.03 5.99 -7.62
C GLY A 146 11.45 6.89 -6.54
N GLY A 147 10.69 7.91 -6.93
CA GLY A 147 9.97 8.80 -6.05
C GLY A 147 9.86 10.22 -6.58
N LEU A 148 8.89 10.96 -6.06
CA LEU A 148 8.73 12.38 -6.28
C LEU A 148 9.17 13.13 -5.02
N ARG A 149 10.00 14.15 -5.19
CA ARG A 149 10.49 14.98 -4.09
C ARG A 149 9.89 16.37 -4.20
N PHE A 150 9.26 16.83 -3.14
CA PHE A 150 8.83 18.20 -2.95
C PHE A 150 9.84 18.93 -2.07
N ASN A 151 10.19 20.16 -2.45
CA ASN A 151 11.05 21.03 -1.67
C ASN A 151 10.32 22.35 -1.41
N ILE A 152 10.31 22.76 -0.17
CA ILE A 152 9.86 24.07 0.27
C ILE A 152 10.97 24.63 1.17
N THR A 153 11.43 25.85 0.87
CA THR A 153 12.41 26.52 1.71
C THR A 153 11.69 27.39 2.73
N ALA A 154 12.00 27.21 4.01
CA ALA A 154 11.41 28.01 5.08
C ALA A 154 11.73 29.50 4.91
N THR A 155 10.70 30.29 4.64
CA THR A 155 10.76 31.76 4.54
C THR A 155 9.47 32.34 5.10
N SER A 156 9.36 33.66 5.14
CA SER A 156 8.11 34.38 5.49
C SER A 156 7.12 34.45 4.31
N GLU A 157 7.49 33.92 3.14
CA GLU A 157 6.67 33.90 1.95
C GLU A 157 5.74 32.69 1.98
N ALA A 158 4.47 32.88 1.62
CA ALA A 158 3.57 31.77 1.37
C ALA A 158 4.03 30.96 0.16
N GLN A 159 4.27 29.68 0.35
CA GLN A 159 4.76 28.77 -0.68
C GLN A 159 3.84 27.57 -0.80
N LYS A 160 3.63 27.13 -2.04
CA LYS A 160 2.86 25.92 -2.35
C LYS A 160 3.49 25.17 -3.49
N VAL A 161 3.47 23.84 -3.38
CA VAL A 161 3.90 22.93 -4.44
C VAL A 161 2.88 21.81 -4.54
N ASP A 162 2.13 21.78 -5.65
CA ASP A 162 1.19 20.71 -5.97
C ASP A 162 1.66 19.94 -7.19
N ALA A 163 1.41 18.65 -7.21
CA ALA A 163 1.54 17.82 -8.38
C ALA A 163 0.28 16.96 -8.54
N LEU A 164 -0.41 17.11 -9.64
CA LEU A 164 -1.59 16.33 -10.02
C LEU A 164 -1.28 15.49 -11.25
N SER A 165 -1.51 14.18 -11.19
CA SER A 165 -1.33 13.33 -12.36
C SER A 165 -2.36 13.68 -13.45
N VAL A 166 -2.00 13.48 -14.72
CA VAL A 166 -2.94 13.63 -15.83
C VAL A 166 -3.83 12.41 -16.02
N GLU A 167 -3.46 11.28 -15.43
CA GLU A 167 -4.31 10.11 -15.39
C GLU A 167 -5.54 10.36 -14.52
N ARG A 168 -6.69 9.90 -14.98
CA ARG A 168 -7.96 10.07 -14.30
C ARG A 168 -8.56 8.70 -13.99
N LEU A 169 -9.02 8.54 -12.77
CA LEU A 169 -9.86 7.42 -12.38
C LEU A 169 -11.29 7.70 -12.82
N ALA A 170 -11.95 6.70 -13.42
CA ALA A 170 -13.36 6.86 -13.79
C ALA A 170 -14.22 6.95 -12.52
N PRO A 171 -15.23 7.84 -12.49
CA PRO A 171 -16.21 7.88 -11.40
C PRO A 171 -16.86 6.51 -11.20
N GLY A 172 -16.97 6.06 -9.96
CA GLY A 172 -17.53 4.76 -9.62
C GLY A 172 -16.55 3.58 -9.73
N SER A 173 -15.31 3.81 -10.15
CA SER A 173 -14.25 2.80 -10.04
C SER A 173 -13.91 2.59 -8.57
N LYS A 174 -13.72 1.33 -8.20
CA LYS A 174 -13.10 1.02 -6.92
C LYS A 174 -11.62 1.34 -7.03
N ALA A 175 -11.16 2.27 -6.22
CA ALA A 175 -9.77 2.68 -6.21
C ALA A 175 -9.11 2.31 -4.88
N ILE A 176 -7.91 1.77 -4.96
CA ILE A 176 -7.03 1.60 -3.81
C ILE A 176 -5.84 2.53 -4.04
N VAL A 177 -5.64 3.46 -3.11
CA VAL A 177 -4.49 4.37 -3.13
C VAL A 177 -3.53 3.94 -2.04
N GLU A 178 -2.32 3.59 -2.45
CA GLU A 178 -1.22 3.31 -1.54
C GLU A 178 -0.07 4.25 -1.86
N CYS A 179 0.43 4.91 -0.85
CA CYS A 179 1.60 5.77 -0.98
C CYS A 179 2.57 5.51 0.18
N ALA A 180 3.85 5.56 -0.13
CA ALA A 180 4.89 5.63 0.87
C ALA A 180 5.55 7.00 0.76
N PHE A 181 5.52 7.76 1.85
CA PHE A 181 6.14 9.07 1.89
C PHE A 181 7.09 9.19 3.09
N ARG A 182 8.04 10.08 2.96
CA ARG A 182 8.96 10.45 4.03
C ARG A 182 9.01 11.96 4.11
N MET A 183 8.73 12.48 5.27
CA MET A 183 8.89 13.90 5.58
C MET A 183 10.12 14.05 6.50
N PRO A 184 11.32 14.26 5.95
CA PRO A 184 12.54 14.31 6.76
C PRO A 184 12.61 15.57 7.63
N ASN A 185 11.86 16.59 7.27
CA ASN A 185 11.75 17.83 8.02
C ASN A 185 10.36 18.43 7.78
N GLY A 186 9.49 18.27 8.76
CA GLY A 186 8.11 18.78 8.71
C GLY A 186 8.01 20.29 8.98
N GLY A 187 9.14 20.97 9.10
CA GLY A 187 9.17 22.37 9.50
C GLY A 187 8.87 22.56 10.99
N SER A 188 9.20 23.73 11.52
CA SER A 188 8.88 24.12 12.90
C SER A 188 7.71 25.11 12.95
N GLY A 189 6.97 25.27 11.86
CA GLY A 189 5.98 26.31 11.70
C GLY A 189 4.54 25.80 11.76
N SER A 190 3.68 26.62 12.30
CA SER A 190 2.23 26.47 12.29
C SER A 190 1.57 26.60 10.90
N ALA A 191 2.35 26.45 9.83
CA ALA A 191 1.92 26.79 8.47
C ALA A 191 2.37 25.78 7.38
N SER A 192 2.75 24.56 7.77
CA SER A 192 3.16 23.54 6.78
C SER A 192 2.08 22.46 6.67
N ASP A 193 1.24 22.58 5.66
CA ASP A 193 0.22 21.58 5.36
C ASP A 193 0.75 20.56 4.37
N PHE A 194 0.24 19.36 4.46
CA PHE A 194 0.59 18.25 3.57
C PHE A 194 -0.65 17.44 3.25
N SER A 195 -0.95 17.26 1.98
CA SER A 195 -2.05 16.41 1.53
C SER A 195 -1.57 15.47 0.43
N ILE A 196 -1.98 14.21 0.48
CA ILE A 196 -1.72 13.21 -0.55
C ILE A 196 -2.93 12.31 -0.73
N GLY A 197 -3.36 12.07 -1.97
CA GLY A 197 -4.51 11.23 -2.25
C GLY A 197 -5.08 11.42 -3.64
N LEU A 198 -6.39 11.41 -3.73
CA LEU A 198 -7.17 11.63 -4.95
C LEU A 198 -7.88 12.96 -4.88
N ALA A 199 -7.90 13.69 -5.98
CA ALA A 199 -8.58 14.96 -6.09
C ALA A 199 -9.07 15.21 -7.52
N ASN A 200 -10.14 16.00 -7.66
CA ASN A 200 -10.64 16.41 -8.98
C ASN A 200 -9.85 17.59 -9.57
N ALA A 201 -9.08 18.29 -8.75
CA ALA A 201 -8.35 19.50 -9.14
C ALA A 201 -7.15 19.76 -8.23
N THR A 202 -6.46 20.87 -8.46
CA THR A 202 -5.57 21.54 -7.50
C THR A 202 -6.24 22.82 -7.02
N HIS A 203 -5.87 23.33 -5.87
CA HIS A 203 -6.38 24.59 -5.34
C HIS A 203 -5.26 25.60 -5.13
N ALA A 204 -5.53 26.87 -5.38
CA ALA A 204 -4.49 27.92 -5.35
C ALA A 204 -3.96 28.23 -3.93
N SER A 205 -4.76 28.05 -2.90
CA SER A 205 -4.40 28.33 -1.50
C SER A 205 -4.23 27.07 -0.67
N ASP A 206 -5.23 26.24 -0.58
CA ASP A 206 -5.29 25.10 0.34
C ASP A 206 -5.86 23.85 -0.32
N ALA A 207 -5.29 22.70 0.00
CA ALA A 207 -5.80 21.43 -0.49
C ALA A 207 -7.16 21.09 0.11
N ASP A 208 -7.44 21.49 1.36
CA ASP A 208 -8.73 21.29 2.03
C ASP A 208 -9.89 22.01 1.35
N SER A 209 -9.57 23.01 0.52
CA SER A 209 -10.58 23.72 -0.28
C SER A 209 -10.92 23.01 -1.59
N ILE A 210 -10.39 21.81 -1.84
CA ILE A 210 -10.70 21.01 -3.03
C ILE A 210 -11.96 20.23 -2.76
N THR A 211 -13.05 20.59 -3.45
CA THR A 211 -14.28 19.82 -3.48
C THR A 211 -14.07 18.52 -4.25
N ASP A 212 -14.57 17.41 -3.85
CA ASP A 212 -14.30 16.07 -4.40
C ASP A 212 -12.86 15.62 -4.20
N SER A 213 -12.53 15.27 -2.98
CA SER A 213 -11.18 14.77 -2.62
C SER A 213 -11.23 13.63 -1.60
N ILE A 214 -10.18 12.83 -1.58
CA ILE A 214 -9.87 11.87 -0.53
C ILE A 214 -8.39 12.02 -0.23
N PHE A 215 -8.05 12.56 0.92
CA PHE A 215 -6.69 12.83 1.33
C PHE A 215 -6.27 12.09 2.60
N ILE A 216 -4.99 11.77 2.66
CA ILE A 216 -4.23 11.69 3.89
C ILE A 216 -3.65 13.08 4.08
N HIS A 217 -4.05 13.76 5.15
CA HIS A 217 -3.79 15.18 5.39
C HIS A 217 -3.11 15.40 6.75
N MET A 218 -2.29 16.44 6.81
CA MET A 218 -1.64 16.91 8.02
C MET A 218 -1.66 18.44 8.02
N ASP A 219 -2.38 19.02 8.97
CA ASP A 219 -2.46 20.47 9.18
C ASP A 219 -1.19 21.08 9.72
N GLY A 220 -0.95 22.33 9.37
CA GLY A 220 0.15 23.12 9.90
C GLY A 220 0.12 23.23 11.43
N GLY A 221 1.27 22.94 12.03
CA GLY A 221 1.42 22.92 13.48
C GLY A 221 0.93 21.65 14.18
N SER A 222 0.37 20.70 13.45
CA SER A 222 -0.01 19.37 13.92
C SER A 222 0.98 18.30 13.47
N THR A 223 1.14 17.26 14.28
CA THR A 223 1.82 16.01 13.87
C THR A 223 0.80 14.87 13.66
N THR A 224 -0.48 15.20 13.77
CA THR A 224 -1.57 14.22 13.54
C THR A 224 -1.82 14.11 12.06
N ILE A 225 -1.90 12.88 11.58
CA ILE A 225 -2.28 12.56 10.21
C ILE A 225 -3.74 12.17 10.24
N ASN A 226 -4.56 12.88 9.48
CA ASN A 226 -5.99 12.68 9.34
C ASN A 226 -6.30 12.04 8.00
N ALA A 227 -7.39 11.30 7.91
CA ALA A 227 -8.01 10.95 6.63
C ALA A 227 -9.17 11.93 6.41
N GLU A 228 -9.20 12.54 5.27
CA GLU A 228 -10.20 13.54 4.89
C GLU A 228 -10.90 13.12 3.60
N CYS A 229 -12.19 13.36 3.53
CA CYS A 229 -13.01 13.08 2.35
C CYS A 229 -14.01 14.20 2.17
N ASP A 230 -14.03 14.79 0.99
CA ASP A 230 -15.00 15.78 0.57
C ASP A 230 -15.70 15.30 -0.71
N ASP A 231 -17.03 15.33 -0.74
CA ASP A 231 -17.87 14.97 -1.89
C ASP A 231 -18.51 16.21 -2.56
N GLY A 232 -17.98 17.39 -2.27
CA GLY A 232 -18.51 18.67 -2.74
C GLY A 232 -19.74 19.18 -1.96
N THR A 233 -20.19 18.43 -0.96
CA THR A 233 -21.36 18.78 -0.14
C THR A 233 -21.08 18.59 1.35
N ASN A 234 -20.36 17.55 1.69
CA ASN A 234 -20.04 17.18 3.06
C ASN A 234 -18.55 16.87 3.17
N GLU A 235 -17.87 17.66 3.96
CA GLU A 235 -16.52 17.37 4.39
C GLU A 235 -16.54 16.48 5.62
N THR A 236 -15.77 15.41 5.62
CA THR A 236 -15.60 14.52 6.76
C THR A 236 -14.12 14.33 7.02
N ALA A 237 -13.63 14.90 8.10
CA ALA A 237 -12.32 14.59 8.64
C ALA A 237 -12.43 13.42 9.63
N ALA A 238 -11.71 12.34 9.38
CA ALA A 238 -11.57 11.24 10.33
C ALA A 238 -10.35 11.50 11.23
N THR A 239 -10.58 11.72 12.48
CA THR A 239 -9.54 11.83 13.53
C THR A 239 -9.05 10.46 13.99
#